data_2307d6f9b87a71aa51474592fa756255
#
_entry.id   2307d6f9b87a71aa51474592fa756255
#
_cell.length_a   1.000
_cell.length_b   1.000
_cell.length_c   1.000
_cell.angle_alpha   90.00
_cell.angle_beta   90.00
_cell.angle_gamma   90.00
#
_symmetry.space_group_name_H-M   'P 1'
#
loop_
_entity.id
_entity.type
_entity.pdbx_description
1 polymer ?
#
loop_
_entity_poly.entity_id
_entity_poly.type
_entity_poly.pdbx_seq_one_letter_code
_entity_poly.pdbx_strand_id
1 'polypeptide(L)'
;MGRKSIGFSYCEELGPWDKVAEAVFILKAVGKVLTPLERTVLQTYFTGGIEQGEQVARWVSREINRDRWFCLDIVRTWAMERPRHSTQWWAKKYGVGTSTVSRWREEVVKRLDIALQSAMTGAQQALQESGHVR
;
A
#
# COMPACT_ATOMS: atom_id res chain seq x y z
N MET A 1 -13.42 4.13 -4.52
CA MET A 1 -12.68 3.61 -5.29
C MET A 1 -12.12 2.22 -5.18
N GLY A 2 -11.15 1.87 -6.01
CA GLY A 2 -10.67 0.53 -6.21
C GLY A 2 -10.17 -0.23 -5.00
N ARG A 3 -9.87 0.45 -3.91
CA ARG A 3 -9.34 -0.21 -2.72
C ARG A 3 -10.32 -1.16 -2.07
N LYS A 4 -11.62 -0.91 -2.22
CA LYS A 4 -12.64 -1.77 -1.64
C LYS A 4 -12.62 -3.18 -2.22
N SER A 5 -12.16 -3.33 -3.45
CA SER A 5 -12.16 -4.62 -4.11
C SER A 5 -11.04 -5.55 -3.69
N ILE A 6 -10.02 -5.05 -3.01
CA ILE A 6 -8.86 -5.85 -2.62
C ILE A 6 -8.80 -6.15 -1.13
N GLY A 7 -9.61 -5.51 -0.30
CA GLY A 7 -9.59 -5.71 1.13
C GLY A 7 -10.35 -6.96 1.57
N PHE A 8 -10.18 -7.32 2.81
CA PHE A 8 -11.08 -8.27 3.46
C PHE A 8 -12.44 -7.61 3.57
N SER A 9 -13.51 -8.32 3.21
CA SER A 9 -14.86 -7.74 3.19
C SER A 9 -15.27 -7.20 4.56
N TYR A 10 -14.93 -7.90 5.63
CA TYR A 10 -15.29 -7.43 6.96
C TYR A 10 -14.50 -6.20 7.41
N CYS A 11 -13.32 -5.96 6.83
CA CYS A 11 -12.55 -4.76 7.10
C CYS A 11 -13.23 -3.52 6.54
N GLU A 12 -13.96 -3.66 5.44
CA GLU A 12 -14.66 -2.53 4.82
C GLU A 12 -15.82 -2.03 5.67
N GLU A 13 -16.35 -2.87 6.51
CA GLU A 13 -17.48 -2.54 7.39
C GLU A 13 -17.03 -1.94 8.72
N LEU A 14 -15.72 -1.94 8.99
CA LEU A 14 -15.17 -1.48 10.25
C LEU A 14 -14.79 0.00 10.18
N GLY A 15 -14.81 0.65 11.34
CA GLY A 15 -14.28 1.99 11.48
C GLY A 15 -12.76 2.03 11.41
N PRO A 16 -12.14 3.23 11.38
CA PRO A 16 -10.69 3.35 11.24
C PRO A 16 -9.91 2.62 12.33
N TRP A 17 -10.36 2.69 13.57
CA TRP A 17 -9.68 2.02 14.68
C TRP A 17 -9.79 0.51 14.59
N ASP A 18 -10.94 0.03 14.13
CA ASP A 18 -11.15 -1.41 13.96
C ASP A 18 -10.29 -1.96 12.84
N LYS A 19 -10.07 -1.18 11.78
CA LYS A 19 -9.17 -1.59 10.70
C LYS A 19 -7.73 -1.71 11.17
N VAL A 20 -7.28 -0.79 12.00
CA VAL A 20 -5.93 -0.86 12.58
C VAL A 20 -5.79 -2.07 13.47
N ALA A 21 -6.77 -2.31 14.34
CA ALA A 21 -6.76 -3.47 15.23
C ALA A 21 -6.77 -4.78 14.43
N GLU A 22 -7.55 -4.84 13.36
CA GLU A 22 -7.61 -6.01 12.50
C GLU A 22 -6.27 -6.26 11.81
N ALA A 23 -5.62 -5.20 11.32
CA ALA A 23 -4.32 -5.31 10.67
C ALA A 23 -3.27 -5.82 11.66
N VAL A 24 -3.27 -5.33 12.88
CA VAL A 24 -2.34 -5.79 13.92
C VAL A 24 -2.58 -7.27 14.22
N PHE A 25 -3.85 -7.67 14.33
CA PHE A 25 -4.18 -9.07 14.58
C PHE A 25 -3.66 -9.97 13.45
N ILE A 26 -3.91 -9.59 12.20
CA ILE A 26 -3.46 -10.36 11.04
C ILE A 26 -1.93 -10.46 11.04
N LEU A 27 -1.24 -9.36 11.27
CA LEU A 27 0.23 -9.34 11.27
C LEU A 27 0.81 -10.22 12.35
N LYS A 28 0.19 -10.25 13.54
CA LYS A 28 0.63 -11.14 14.61
C LYS A 28 0.39 -12.60 14.27
N ALA A 29 -0.77 -12.89 13.70
CA ALA A 29 -1.17 -14.27 13.40
C ALA A 29 -0.35 -14.88 12.26
N VAL A 30 -0.05 -14.09 11.22
CA VAL A 30 0.55 -14.61 9.98
C VAL A 30 1.85 -13.93 9.58
N GLY A 31 2.37 -13.02 10.39
CA GLY A 31 3.54 -12.22 10.02
C GLY A 31 4.77 -13.05 9.72
N LYS A 32 4.88 -14.23 10.31
CA LYS A 32 6.01 -15.13 10.06
C LYS A 32 5.92 -15.84 8.70
N VAL A 33 4.73 -15.92 8.14
CA VAL A 33 4.47 -16.58 6.86
C VAL A 33 4.65 -15.61 5.69
N LEU A 34 4.37 -14.34 5.93
CA LEU A 34 4.50 -13.30 4.91
C LEU A 34 5.96 -12.94 4.67
N THR A 35 6.28 -12.58 3.44
CA THR A 35 7.60 -12.00 3.16
C THR A 35 7.73 -10.65 3.86
N PRO A 36 8.97 -10.16 4.10
CA PRO A 36 9.14 -8.82 4.68
C PRO A 36 8.44 -7.73 3.88
N LEU A 37 8.46 -7.81 2.55
CA LEU A 37 7.79 -6.83 1.70
C LEU A 37 6.28 -6.88 1.90
N GLU A 38 5.69 -8.07 1.88
CA GLU A 38 4.25 -8.24 2.07
C GLU A 38 3.79 -7.65 3.41
N ARG A 39 4.55 -7.93 4.46
CA ARG A 39 4.26 -7.42 5.79
C ARG A 39 4.33 -5.89 5.82
N THR A 40 5.36 -5.32 5.20
CA THR A 40 5.55 -3.87 5.14
C THR A 40 4.43 -3.19 4.34
N VAL A 41 4.01 -3.80 3.24
CA VAL A 41 2.90 -3.28 2.42
C VAL A 41 1.59 -3.27 3.20
N LEU A 42 1.27 -4.36 3.88
CA LEU A 42 0.08 -4.42 4.73
C LEU A 42 0.11 -3.37 5.82
N GLN A 43 1.23 -3.26 6.50
CA GLN A 43 1.41 -2.27 7.57
C GLN A 43 1.21 -0.85 7.06
N THR A 44 1.82 -0.52 5.93
CA THR A 44 1.70 0.80 5.32
C THR A 44 0.27 1.12 4.96
N TYR A 45 -0.41 0.18 4.33
CA TYR A 45 -1.79 0.39 3.86
C TYR A 45 -2.75 0.61 5.01
N PHE A 46 -2.65 -0.18 6.07
CA PHE A 46 -3.62 -0.15 7.16
C PHE A 46 -3.24 0.80 8.29
N THR A 47 -1.96 1.00 8.56
CA THR A 47 -1.53 1.82 9.70
C THR A 47 -0.83 3.11 9.32
N GLY A 48 -0.35 3.24 8.08
CA GLY A 48 0.23 4.48 7.57
C GLY A 48 1.55 4.91 8.20
N GLY A 49 2.41 3.98 8.59
CA GLY A 49 3.69 4.33 9.20
C GLY A 49 4.67 4.97 8.22
N ILE A 50 5.39 6.01 8.67
CA ILE A 50 6.35 6.74 7.82
C ILE A 50 7.49 5.83 7.37
N GLU A 51 8.07 5.10 8.30
CA GLU A 51 9.20 4.20 7.98
C GLU A 51 8.80 3.12 6.99
N GLN A 52 7.65 2.51 7.20
CA GLN A 52 7.12 1.49 6.32
C GLN A 52 6.82 2.08 4.94
N GLY A 53 6.26 3.28 4.91
CA GLY A 53 5.98 3.98 3.65
C GLY A 53 7.23 4.25 2.85
N GLU A 54 8.32 4.64 3.50
CA GLU A 54 9.60 4.86 2.84
C GLU A 54 10.17 3.57 2.26
N GLN A 55 10.05 2.47 2.98
CA GLN A 55 10.51 1.16 2.49
C GLN A 55 9.72 0.73 1.26
N VAL A 56 8.42 0.89 1.29
CA VAL A 56 7.55 0.57 0.15
C VAL A 56 7.89 1.46 -1.05
N ALA A 57 8.08 2.76 -0.81
CA ALA A 57 8.43 3.69 -1.87
C ALA A 57 9.78 3.34 -2.51
N ARG A 58 10.74 2.93 -1.71
CA ARG A 58 12.05 2.52 -2.19
C ARG A 58 11.95 1.26 -3.05
N TRP A 59 11.13 0.32 -2.63
CA TRP A 59 10.91 -0.89 -3.40
C TRP A 59 10.25 -0.59 -4.74
N VAL A 60 9.14 0.17 -4.76
CA VAL A 60 8.42 0.45 -6.00
C VAL A 60 9.26 1.33 -6.94
N SER A 61 10.06 2.23 -6.38
CA SER A 61 10.96 3.07 -7.16
C SER A 61 11.93 2.22 -7.97
N ARG A 62 12.45 1.16 -7.38
CA ARG A 62 13.34 0.24 -8.08
C ARG A 62 12.60 -0.61 -9.11
N GLU A 63 11.37 -1.01 -8.79
CA GLU A 63 10.58 -1.84 -9.70
C GLU A 63 10.26 -1.15 -11.02
N ILE A 64 9.94 0.13 -10.96
CA ILE A 64 9.51 0.87 -12.14
C ILE A 64 10.52 1.92 -12.60
N ASN A 65 11.67 2.01 -11.95
CA ASN A 65 12.74 2.95 -12.26
C ASN A 65 12.24 4.39 -12.28
N ARG A 66 11.59 4.82 -11.18
CA ARG A 66 11.12 6.19 -10.99
C ARG A 66 11.74 6.77 -9.74
N ASP A 67 11.73 8.11 -9.64
CA ASP A 67 12.25 8.85 -8.50
C ASP A 67 11.59 8.35 -7.20
N ARG A 68 12.42 8.03 -6.23
CA ARG A 68 11.98 7.57 -4.91
C ARG A 68 11.07 8.56 -4.21
N TRP A 69 11.36 9.85 -4.32
CA TRP A 69 10.56 10.88 -3.65
C TRP A 69 9.19 11.03 -4.28
N PHE A 70 9.10 10.89 -5.59
CA PHE A 70 7.82 10.84 -6.28
C PHE A 70 7.02 9.62 -5.82
N CYS A 71 7.65 8.47 -5.79
CA CYS A 71 6.99 7.24 -5.34
C CYS A 71 6.52 7.37 -3.90
N LEU A 72 7.28 8.02 -3.04
CA LEU A 72 6.88 8.23 -1.64
C LEU A 72 5.60 9.06 -1.56
N ASP A 73 5.48 10.12 -2.36
CA ASP A 73 4.25 10.92 -2.38
C ASP A 73 3.05 10.09 -2.82
N ILE A 74 3.23 9.19 -3.77
CA ILE A 74 2.15 8.32 -4.22
C ILE A 74 1.80 7.30 -3.15
N VAL A 75 2.78 6.71 -2.48
CA VAL A 75 2.55 5.78 -1.37
C VAL A 75 1.77 6.47 -0.26
N ARG A 76 2.11 7.71 0.08
CA ARG A 76 1.39 8.48 1.10
C ARG A 76 -0.08 8.65 0.72
N THR A 77 -0.36 9.07 -0.50
CA THR A 77 -1.73 9.21 -0.99
C THR A 77 -2.47 7.87 -0.98
N TRP A 78 -1.79 6.81 -1.40
CA TRP A 78 -2.33 5.46 -1.42
C TRP A 78 -2.71 4.99 -0.01
N ALA A 79 -1.92 5.37 0.99
CA ALA A 79 -2.18 5.06 2.40
C ALA A 79 -3.09 6.08 3.08
N MET A 80 -3.78 6.92 2.31
CA MET A 80 -4.74 7.92 2.78
C MET A 80 -4.10 9.08 3.55
N GLU A 81 -2.81 9.31 3.33
CA GLU A 81 -2.12 10.49 3.87
C GLU A 81 -2.05 11.60 2.82
N ARG A 82 -1.67 12.79 3.26
CA ARG A 82 -1.52 13.91 2.33
C ARG A 82 -0.21 13.78 1.56
N PRO A 83 -0.22 14.03 0.24
CA PRO A 83 1.03 14.08 -0.51
C PRO A 83 1.83 15.32 -0.11
N ARG A 84 3.14 15.27 -0.26
CA ARG A 84 4.02 16.40 0.00
C ARG A 84 3.89 17.46 -1.09
N HIS A 85 3.73 16.99 -2.33
CA HIS A 85 3.67 17.85 -3.51
C HIS A 85 2.51 17.46 -4.40
N SER A 86 1.93 18.47 -5.08
CA SER A 86 0.83 18.24 -6.02
C SER A 86 1.33 17.62 -7.32
N THR A 87 0.40 17.11 -8.11
CA THR A 87 0.70 16.63 -9.46
C THR A 87 1.34 17.72 -10.30
N GLN A 88 0.85 18.95 -10.18
CA GLN A 88 1.40 20.09 -10.90
C GLN A 88 2.84 20.39 -10.49
N TRP A 89 3.15 20.28 -9.22
CA TRP A 89 4.50 20.48 -8.72
C TRP A 89 5.47 19.47 -9.33
N TRP A 90 5.07 18.20 -9.38
CA TRP A 90 5.89 17.15 -9.97
C TRP A 90 6.05 17.33 -11.47
N ALA A 91 4.97 17.75 -12.16
CA ALA A 91 5.03 18.02 -13.60
C ALA A 91 6.03 19.12 -13.90
N LYS A 92 6.01 20.18 -13.12
CA LYS A 92 6.93 21.29 -13.29
C LYS A 92 8.37 20.88 -13.00
N LYS A 93 8.56 20.08 -11.94
CA LYS A 93 9.90 19.62 -11.57
C LYS A 93 10.55 18.80 -12.67
N TYR A 94 9.77 17.93 -13.31
CA TYR A 94 10.31 17.06 -14.36
C TYR A 94 10.17 17.64 -15.76
N GLY A 95 9.56 18.81 -15.90
CA GLY A 95 9.37 19.43 -17.22
C GLY A 95 8.45 18.65 -18.12
N VAL A 96 7.41 18.06 -17.57
CA VAL A 96 6.43 17.26 -18.32
C VAL A 96 5.01 17.77 -18.03
N GLY A 97 4.05 17.26 -18.78
CA GLY A 97 2.64 17.60 -18.54
C GLY A 97 2.05 16.86 -17.36
N THR A 98 0.96 17.39 -16.82
CA THR A 98 0.26 16.75 -15.70
C THR A 98 -0.30 15.39 -16.07
N SER A 99 -0.70 15.21 -17.33
CA SER A 99 -1.19 13.91 -17.79
C SER A 99 -0.10 12.85 -17.74
N THR A 100 1.14 13.23 -18.02
CA THR A 100 2.29 12.32 -17.92
C THR A 100 2.51 11.90 -16.47
N VAL A 101 2.47 12.85 -15.54
CA VAL A 101 2.59 12.56 -14.10
C VAL A 101 1.46 11.64 -13.65
N SER A 102 0.24 11.89 -14.12
CA SER A 102 -0.90 11.04 -13.77
C SER A 102 -0.70 9.60 -14.22
N ARG A 103 -0.13 9.39 -15.41
CA ARG A 103 0.20 8.03 -15.88
C ARG A 103 1.26 7.37 -15.00
N TRP A 104 2.27 8.13 -14.59
CA TRP A 104 3.29 7.62 -13.68
C TRP A 104 2.69 7.24 -12.33
N ARG A 105 1.76 8.06 -11.84
CA ARG A 105 1.04 7.75 -10.60
C ARG A 105 0.26 6.46 -10.72
N GLU A 106 -0.46 6.27 -11.81
CA GLU A 106 -1.22 5.06 -12.05
C GLU A 106 -0.31 3.83 -12.07
N GLU A 107 0.87 3.96 -12.65
CA GLU A 107 1.86 2.88 -12.67
C GLU A 107 2.30 2.50 -11.26
N VAL A 108 2.58 3.49 -10.41
CA VAL A 108 2.96 3.26 -9.01
C VAL A 108 1.82 2.59 -8.26
N VAL A 109 0.61 3.14 -8.37
CA VAL A 109 -0.57 2.60 -7.67
C VAL A 109 -0.84 1.17 -8.10
N LYS A 110 -0.72 0.89 -9.38
CA LYS A 110 -0.92 -0.47 -9.89
C LYS A 110 0.04 -1.47 -9.23
N ARG A 111 1.30 -1.09 -9.10
CA ARG A 111 2.28 -1.95 -8.42
C ARG A 111 1.96 -2.12 -6.95
N LEU A 112 1.55 -1.05 -6.29
CA LEU A 112 1.16 -1.10 -4.88
C LEU A 112 -0.06 -1.99 -4.67
N ASP A 113 -1.06 -1.86 -5.53
CA ASP A 113 -2.28 -2.68 -5.43
C ASP A 113 -1.98 -4.16 -5.67
N ILE A 114 -1.12 -4.48 -6.62
CA ILE A 114 -0.71 -5.86 -6.86
C ILE A 114 0.00 -6.43 -5.63
N ALA A 115 0.91 -5.68 -5.04
CA ALA A 115 1.62 -6.12 -3.84
C ALA A 115 0.67 -6.30 -2.66
N LEU A 116 -0.28 -5.39 -2.49
CA LEU A 116 -1.28 -5.49 -1.44
C LEU A 116 -2.17 -6.71 -1.64
N GLN A 117 -2.63 -6.94 -2.86
CA GLN A 117 -3.45 -8.09 -3.20
C GLN A 117 -2.73 -9.40 -2.85
N SER A 118 -1.47 -9.49 -3.23
CA SER A 118 -0.64 -10.65 -2.94
C SER A 118 -0.51 -10.87 -1.43
N ALA A 119 -0.25 -9.80 -0.69
CA ALA A 119 -0.09 -9.86 0.76
C ALA A 119 -1.38 -10.29 1.44
N MET A 120 -2.52 -9.75 1.01
CA MET A 120 -3.81 -10.09 1.60
C MET A 120 -4.24 -11.51 1.29
N THR A 121 -3.97 -11.96 0.07
CA THR A 121 -4.25 -13.34 -0.31
C THR A 121 -3.42 -14.32 0.54
N GLY A 122 -2.14 -14.02 0.71
CA GLY A 122 -1.27 -14.83 1.57
C GLY A 122 -1.72 -14.84 3.01
N ALA A 123 -2.14 -13.69 3.53
CA ALA A 123 -2.62 -13.60 4.90
C ALA A 123 -3.92 -14.39 5.11
N GLN A 124 -4.87 -14.28 4.19
CA GLN A 124 -6.12 -15.03 4.26
C GLN A 124 -5.86 -16.53 4.23
N GLN A 125 -5.01 -16.97 3.33
CA GLN A 125 -4.68 -18.38 3.19
C GLN A 125 -4.05 -18.91 4.47
N ALA A 126 -3.10 -18.18 5.04
CA ALA A 126 -2.45 -18.58 6.28
C ALA A 126 -3.42 -18.64 7.45
N LEU A 127 -4.37 -17.68 7.52
CA LEU A 127 -5.40 -17.68 8.56
C LEU A 127 -6.33 -18.86 8.42
N GLN A 128 -6.73 -19.21 7.21
CA GLN A 128 -7.57 -20.39 6.95
C GLN A 128 -6.87 -21.67 7.36
N GLU A 129 -5.60 -21.81 7.01
CA GLU A 129 -4.81 -22.99 7.36
C GLU A 129 -4.62 -23.13 8.86
N SER A 130 -4.56 -22.01 9.58
CA SER A 130 -4.41 -22.04 11.04
C SER A 130 -5.74 -22.13 11.77
N GLY A 131 -6.89 -22.09 11.06
CA GLY A 131 -8.21 -22.17 11.66
C GLY A 131 -8.73 -20.89 12.25
N HIS A 132 -8.09 -19.75 11.98
CA HIS A 132 -8.52 -18.44 12.49
C HIS A 132 -9.64 -17.81 11.67
N VAL A 133 -9.86 -18.29 10.45
CA VAL A 133 -10.91 -17.77 9.56
C VAL A 133 -11.93 -18.87 9.29
N ARG A 134 -13.18 -18.51 9.37
CA ARG A 134 -14.29 -19.43 9.14
C ARG A 134 -14.76 -19.45 7.72
#